data_5fad264f779068c02293b430bfc034b3
#
_entry.id   5fad264f779068c02293b430bfc034b3
#
_cell.length_a   1.000
_cell.length_b   1.000
_cell.length_c   1.000
_cell.angle_alpha   90.00
_cell.angle_beta   90.00
_cell.angle_gamma   90.00
#
_symmetry.space_group_name_H-M   'P 1'
#
loop_
_entity.id
_entity.type
_entity.pdbx_description
1 polymer ?
#
loop_
_entity_poly.entity_id
_entity_poly.type
_entity_poly.pdbx_seq_one_letter_code
_entity_poly.pdbx_strand_id
1 'polypeptide(L)'
;GKVPAGMLLAQLGLVFLKWLPMILPLAVMLGLMLAMGRLYRDAEMPVLVSVGVGPKRLLRPLAWLAVPVVLGVGLCSLWLGPWADRVSARMIEEASRNLLVAGMEPGRFTELPGGGGVIYVGGMSADNSEMQRVFVYRQKKARFDVTPSQTGTLFVQNERDRYLRLADGFEVEGPLADGRDFRLMRYAANEIRLPEEIAPRRKADAVELQSTLALLGDRRPEASAQLHSRIAPPLLTLAFVLLAVP
;
A
#
# COMPACT_ATOMS: atom_id res chain seq x y z
N GLY A 1 -5.56 -1.68 -19.57
CA GLY A 1 -6.55 -2.02 -18.55
C GLY A 1 -7.03 -0.76 -17.84
N LYS A 2 -8.31 -0.39 -17.97
CA LYS A 2 -8.87 0.79 -17.30
C LYS A 2 -9.21 0.39 -15.87
N VAL A 3 -8.47 0.90 -14.90
CA VAL A 3 -8.84 0.79 -13.49
C VAL A 3 -10.22 1.44 -13.31
N PRO A 4 -11.21 0.78 -12.70
CA PRO A 4 -12.53 1.37 -12.54
C PRO A 4 -12.45 2.65 -11.70
N ALA A 5 -13.07 3.74 -12.19
CA ALA A 5 -13.01 5.05 -11.56
C ALA A 5 -13.43 5.03 -10.06
N GLY A 6 -14.37 4.16 -9.70
CA GLY A 6 -14.78 3.96 -8.30
C GLY A 6 -13.66 3.46 -7.40
N MET A 7 -12.77 2.62 -7.92
CA MET A 7 -11.62 2.12 -7.16
C MET A 7 -10.58 3.21 -6.91
N LEU A 8 -10.35 4.08 -7.90
CA LEU A 8 -9.46 5.24 -7.73
C LEU A 8 -9.99 6.23 -6.70
N LEU A 9 -11.29 6.52 -6.72
CA LEU A 9 -11.92 7.41 -5.74
C LEU A 9 -11.87 6.81 -4.32
N ALA A 10 -12.14 5.51 -4.17
CA ALA A 10 -12.02 4.83 -2.88
C ALA A 10 -10.58 4.88 -2.35
N GLN A 11 -9.59 4.61 -3.21
CA GLN A 11 -8.17 4.71 -2.85
C GLN A 11 -7.79 6.13 -2.41
N LEU A 12 -8.23 7.16 -3.15
CA LEU A 12 -8.00 8.56 -2.80
C LEU A 12 -8.60 8.90 -1.43
N GLY A 13 -9.82 8.44 -1.14
CA GLY A 13 -10.48 8.61 0.15
C GLY A 13 -9.71 7.97 1.30
N LEU A 14 -9.19 6.75 1.10
CA LEU A 14 -8.36 6.05 2.09
C LEU A 14 -7.04 6.77 2.35
N VAL A 15 -6.39 7.27 1.29
CA VAL A 15 -5.16 8.06 1.41
C VAL A 15 -5.43 9.36 2.18
N PHE A 16 -6.51 10.06 1.87
CA PHE A 16 -6.91 11.28 2.62
C PHE A 16 -7.10 10.98 4.10
N LEU A 17 -7.82 9.91 4.43
CA LEU A 17 -8.06 9.49 5.82
C LEU A 17 -6.76 9.18 6.57
N LYS A 18 -5.78 8.59 5.89
CA LYS A 18 -4.46 8.29 6.43
C LYS A 18 -3.66 9.55 6.80
N TRP A 19 -3.76 10.61 5.97
CA TRP A 19 -3.01 11.86 6.20
C TRP A 19 -3.72 12.83 7.17
N LEU A 20 -4.98 12.59 7.48
CA LEU A 20 -5.78 13.44 8.36
C LEU A 20 -5.14 13.67 9.74
N PRO A 21 -4.59 12.65 10.44
CA PRO A 21 -3.95 12.84 11.73
C PRO A 21 -2.69 13.72 11.71
N MET A 22 -2.06 13.86 10.54
CA MET A 22 -0.90 14.73 10.38
C MET A 22 -1.31 16.18 10.07
N ILE A 23 -2.38 16.36 9.30
CA ILE A 23 -2.83 17.69 8.85
C ILE A 23 -3.61 18.40 9.94
N LEU A 24 -4.46 17.68 10.69
CA LEU A 24 -5.33 18.28 11.72
C LEU A 24 -4.56 19.04 12.81
N PRO A 25 -3.47 18.52 13.40
CA PRO A 25 -2.71 19.25 14.42
C PRO A 25 -2.19 20.61 13.92
N LEU A 26 -1.67 20.63 12.68
CA LEU A 26 -1.18 21.87 12.05
C LEU A 26 -2.29 22.86 11.77
N ALA A 27 -3.43 22.37 11.27
CA ALA A 27 -4.59 23.21 11.00
C ALA A 27 -5.14 23.84 12.29
N VAL A 28 -5.20 23.07 13.37
CA VAL A 28 -5.62 23.55 14.70
C VAL A 28 -4.64 24.61 15.23
N MET A 29 -3.35 24.34 15.14
CA MET A 29 -2.32 25.30 15.56
C MET A 29 -2.45 26.63 14.82
N LEU A 30 -2.55 26.57 13.46
CA LEU A 30 -2.70 27.78 12.65
C LEU A 30 -4.00 28.52 12.97
N GLY A 31 -5.13 27.79 13.10
CA GLY A 31 -6.41 28.37 13.46
C GLY A 31 -6.37 29.09 14.81
N LEU A 32 -5.75 28.48 15.82
CA LEU A 32 -5.59 29.09 17.14
C LEU A 32 -4.65 30.31 17.11
N MET A 33 -3.52 30.23 16.41
CA MET A 33 -2.61 31.37 16.25
C MET A 33 -3.31 32.57 15.56
N LEU A 34 -4.09 32.29 14.51
CA LEU A 34 -4.87 33.34 13.83
C LEU A 34 -5.95 33.92 14.73
N ALA A 35 -6.66 33.11 15.48
CA ALA A 35 -7.69 33.54 16.42
C ALA A 35 -7.09 34.43 17.54
N MET A 36 -5.99 33.98 18.14
CA MET A 36 -5.28 34.76 19.16
C MET A 36 -4.70 36.05 18.58
N GLY A 37 -4.06 35.97 17.40
CA GLY A 37 -3.57 37.16 16.70
C GLY A 37 -4.63 38.19 16.42
N ARG A 38 -5.87 37.75 16.12
CA ARG A 38 -7.03 38.64 15.94
C ARG A 38 -7.44 39.29 17.26
N LEU A 39 -7.57 38.54 18.35
CA LEU A 39 -7.90 39.07 19.67
C LEU A 39 -6.94 40.20 20.10
N TYR A 40 -5.64 39.99 19.83
CA TYR A 40 -4.63 41.01 20.15
C TYR A 40 -4.71 42.24 19.23
N ARG A 41 -4.93 42.02 17.92
CA ARG A 41 -5.02 43.10 16.91
C ARG A 41 -6.23 43.99 17.12
N ASP A 42 -7.36 43.39 17.46
CA ASP A 42 -8.63 44.07 17.66
C ASP A 42 -8.72 44.68 19.08
N ALA A 43 -7.62 44.65 19.86
CA ALA A 43 -7.51 45.12 21.24
C ALA A 43 -8.52 44.48 22.21
N GLU A 44 -9.09 43.33 21.88
CA GLU A 44 -10.04 42.59 22.75
C GLU A 44 -9.31 41.95 23.94
N MET A 45 -8.08 41.53 23.76
CA MET A 45 -7.27 40.92 24.83
C MET A 45 -7.02 41.88 26.02
N PRO A 46 -6.59 43.14 25.82
CA PRO A 46 -6.47 44.10 26.91
C PRO A 46 -7.77 44.35 27.64
N VAL A 47 -8.91 44.38 26.92
CA VAL A 47 -10.23 44.54 27.52
C VAL A 47 -10.59 43.32 28.38
N LEU A 48 -10.34 42.10 27.92
CA LEU A 48 -10.56 40.89 28.70
C LEU A 48 -9.74 40.86 29.97
N VAL A 49 -8.49 41.26 29.88
CA VAL A 49 -7.58 41.35 31.03
C VAL A 49 -8.04 42.38 32.05
N SER A 50 -8.53 43.54 31.60
CA SER A 50 -9.04 44.60 32.48
C SER A 50 -10.30 44.18 33.28
N VAL A 51 -11.08 43.24 32.73
CA VAL A 51 -12.26 42.65 33.40
C VAL A 51 -11.85 41.41 34.25
N GLY A 52 -10.56 41.10 34.36
CA GLY A 52 -10.04 40.01 35.19
C GLY A 52 -10.04 38.66 34.50
N VAL A 53 -10.24 38.59 33.18
CA VAL A 53 -10.12 37.38 32.38
C VAL A 53 -8.70 37.29 31.84
N GLY A 54 -7.78 36.79 32.66
CA GLY A 54 -6.39 36.57 32.25
C GLY A 54 -6.22 35.34 31.34
N PRO A 55 -5.03 35.17 30.70
CA PRO A 55 -4.73 34.08 29.76
C PRO A 55 -5.06 32.68 30.30
N LYS A 56 -4.83 32.45 31.60
CA LYS A 56 -5.13 31.17 32.27
C LYS A 56 -6.62 30.83 32.28
N ARG A 57 -7.51 31.84 32.31
CA ARG A 57 -8.98 31.62 32.27
C ARG A 57 -9.45 31.27 30.86
N LEU A 58 -8.73 31.70 29.82
CA LEU A 58 -9.01 31.32 28.42
C LEU A 58 -8.71 29.85 28.13
N LEU A 59 -7.84 29.20 28.92
CA LEU A 59 -7.57 27.77 28.77
C LEU A 59 -8.83 26.91 28.92
N ARG A 60 -9.78 27.31 29.77
CA ARG A 60 -10.98 26.52 30.03
C ARG A 60 -11.92 26.43 28.82
N PRO A 61 -12.35 27.52 28.19
CA PRO A 61 -13.15 27.44 26.97
C PRO A 61 -12.35 26.83 25.80
N LEU A 62 -11.04 27.08 25.74
CA LEU A 62 -10.19 26.49 24.72
C LEU A 62 -10.07 24.95 24.89
N ALA A 63 -10.02 24.46 26.12
CA ALA A 63 -10.02 23.03 26.39
C ALA A 63 -11.32 22.36 25.90
N TRP A 64 -12.46 23.01 26.01
CA TRP A 64 -13.73 22.50 25.46
C TRP A 64 -13.70 22.32 23.96
N LEU A 65 -12.97 23.16 23.23
CA LEU A 65 -12.74 23.03 21.78
C LEU A 65 -11.65 22.03 21.48
N ALA A 66 -10.57 22.06 22.25
CA ALA A 66 -9.38 21.24 22.00
C ALA A 66 -9.61 19.74 22.29
N VAL A 67 -10.31 19.43 23.39
CA VAL A 67 -10.54 18.02 23.79
C VAL A 67 -11.21 17.21 22.70
N PRO A 68 -12.35 17.62 22.09
CA PRO A 68 -12.97 16.84 21.01
C PRO A 68 -12.06 16.71 19.79
N VAL A 69 -11.24 17.72 19.49
CA VAL A 69 -10.29 17.66 18.38
C VAL A 69 -9.17 16.67 18.66
N VAL A 70 -8.57 16.73 19.85
CA VAL A 70 -7.51 15.77 20.27
C VAL A 70 -8.05 14.34 20.27
N LEU A 71 -9.27 14.13 20.77
CA LEU A 71 -9.92 12.83 20.74
C LEU A 71 -10.19 12.37 19.30
N GLY A 72 -10.66 13.26 18.44
CA GLY A 72 -10.88 12.98 17.01
C GLY A 72 -9.59 12.60 16.29
N VAL A 73 -8.50 13.35 16.49
CA VAL A 73 -7.17 13.03 15.96
C VAL A 73 -6.68 11.68 16.50
N GLY A 74 -6.87 11.43 17.79
CA GLY A 74 -6.53 10.16 18.42
C GLY A 74 -7.29 8.98 17.82
N LEU A 75 -8.59 9.12 17.64
CA LEU A 75 -9.44 8.11 16.99
C LEU A 75 -8.98 7.84 15.54
N CYS A 76 -8.71 8.91 14.78
CA CYS A 76 -8.21 8.79 13.41
C CYS A 76 -6.84 8.09 13.38
N SER A 77 -5.92 8.46 14.25
CA SER A 77 -4.55 7.92 14.25
C SER A 77 -4.48 6.48 14.75
N LEU A 78 -5.20 6.15 15.82
CA LEU A 78 -5.10 4.86 16.50
C LEU A 78 -5.99 3.78 15.86
N TRP A 79 -7.08 4.16 15.21
CA TRP A 79 -8.08 3.21 14.72
C TRP A 79 -8.38 3.34 13.22
N LEU A 80 -8.76 4.53 12.75
CA LEU A 80 -9.10 4.74 11.35
C LEU A 80 -7.89 4.57 10.39
N GLY A 81 -6.71 5.05 10.78
CA GLY A 81 -5.50 4.92 9.98
C GLY A 81 -5.14 3.45 9.70
N PRO A 82 -4.94 2.61 10.75
CA PRO A 82 -4.66 1.18 10.55
C PRO A 82 -5.78 0.43 9.82
N TRP A 83 -7.03 0.84 9.98
CA TRP A 83 -8.15 0.27 9.22
C TRP A 83 -8.04 0.63 7.73
N ALA A 84 -7.79 1.90 7.42
CA ALA A 84 -7.61 2.36 6.05
C ALA A 84 -6.42 1.68 5.35
N ASP A 85 -5.29 1.49 6.05
CA ASP A 85 -4.13 0.78 5.51
C ASP A 85 -4.46 -0.69 5.19
N ARG A 86 -5.24 -1.37 6.03
CA ARG A 86 -5.68 -2.75 5.78
C ARG A 86 -6.62 -2.85 4.58
N VAL A 87 -7.59 -1.94 4.48
CA VAL A 87 -8.53 -1.91 3.35
C VAL A 87 -7.80 -1.60 2.04
N SER A 88 -6.91 -0.60 2.06
CA SER A 88 -6.07 -0.25 0.91
C SER A 88 -5.19 -1.42 0.46
N ALA A 89 -4.56 -2.13 1.40
CA ALA A 89 -3.73 -3.29 1.10
C ALA A 89 -4.54 -4.42 0.42
N ARG A 90 -5.75 -4.71 0.93
CA ARG A 90 -6.66 -5.70 0.32
C ARG A 90 -7.08 -5.30 -1.09
N MET A 91 -7.48 -4.04 -1.29
CA MET A 91 -7.86 -3.54 -2.62
C MET A 91 -6.71 -3.66 -3.64
N ILE A 92 -5.48 -3.34 -3.23
CA ILE A 92 -4.30 -3.48 -4.09
C ILE A 92 -4.04 -4.96 -4.39
N GLU A 93 -4.18 -5.83 -3.41
CA GLU A 93 -3.98 -7.27 -3.59
C GLU A 93 -5.01 -7.86 -4.55
N GLU A 94 -6.29 -7.54 -4.40
CA GLU A 94 -7.36 -7.95 -5.31
C GLU A 94 -7.15 -7.41 -6.72
N ALA A 95 -6.76 -6.13 -6.85
CA ALA A 95 -6.44 -5.53 -8.13
C ALA A 95 -5.24 -6.22 -8.80
N SER A 96 -4.19 -6.55 -8.04
CA SER A 96 -3.02 -7.22 -8.58
C SER A 96 -3.30 -8.66 -9.00
N ARG A 97 -4.23 -9.35 -8.35
CA ARG A 97 -4.71 -10.68 -8.78
C ARG A 97 -5.40 -10.60 -10.15
N ASN A 98 -6.25 -9.61 -10.35
CA ASN A 98 -6.98 -9.42 -11.60
C ASN A 98 -6.08 -8.88 -12.74
N LEU A 99 -5.08 -8.05 -12.43
CA LEU A 99 -4.20 -7.46 -13.43
C LEU A 99 -3.23 -8.46 -14.06
N LEU A 100 -2.84 -9.52 -13.38
CA LEU A 100 -1.97 -10.56 -13.96
C LEU A 100 -2.66 -11.33 -15.08
N VAL A 101 -3.93 -11.63 -14.90
CA VAL A 101 -4.74 -12.33 -15.92
C VAL A 101 -5.18 -11.33 -17.02
N ALA A 102 -5.58 -10.11 -16.62
CA ALA A 102 -6.02 -9.07 -17.55
C ALA A 102 -4.86 -8.38 -18.31
N GLY A 103 -3.62 -8.47 -17.80
CA GLY A 103 -2.45 -7.89 -18.44
C GLY A 103 -1.83 -8.78 -19.53
N MET A 104 -2.24 -10.04 -19.63
CA MET A 104 -1.84 -10.94 -20.71
C MET A 104 -2.81 -10.80 -21.88
N GLU A 105 -2.61 -9.77 -22.72
CA GLU A 105 -3.39 -9.64 -23.95
C GLU A 105 -2.96 -10.74 -24.96
N PRO A 106 -3.89 -11.58 -25.46
CA PRO A 106 -3.58 -12.56 -26.49
C PRO A 106 -2.96 -11.91 -27.72
N GLY A 107 -1.91 -12.52 -28.24
CA GLY A 107 -1.19 -12.00 -29.42
C GLY A 107 -0.08 -10.98 -29.13
N ARG A 108 0.22 -10.69 -27.87
CA ARG A 108 1.30 -9.74 -27.49
C ARG A 108 2.33 -10.38 -26.56
N PHE A 109 3.56 -9.90 -26.69
CA PHE A 109 4.61 -10.21 -25.73
C PHE A 109 4.44 -9.33 -24.48
N THR A 110 4.43 -9.96 -23.32
CA THR A 110 4.34 -9.30 -22.02
C THR A 110 5.60 -9.62 -21.22
N GLU A 111 6.23 -8.63 -20.61
CA GLU A 111 7.36 -8.86 -19.72
C GLU A 111 6.93 -9.63 -18.47
N LEU A 112 7.73 -10.61 -18.08
CA LEU A 112 7.52 -11.32 -16.82
C LEU A 112 7.86 -10.39 -15.65
N PRO A 113 7.05 -10.42 -14.59
CA PRO A 113 7.35 -9.67 -13.37
C PRO A 113 8.74 -10.00 -12.84
N GLY A 114 9.48 -8.98 -12.41
CA GLY A 114 10.84 -9.15 -11.89
C GLY A 114 11.95 -9.04 -12.93
N GLY A 115 11.60 -8.79 -14.20
CA GLY A 115 12.57 -8.62 -15.27
C GLY A 115 13.26 -9.93 -15.69
N GLY A 116 13.90 -9.95 -16.81
CA GLY A 116 14.68 -11.10 -17.31
C GLY A 116 13.88 -12.15 -18.06
N GLY A 117 12.64 -11.86 -18.47
CA GLY A 117 11.87 -12.76 -19.32
C GLY A 117 10.66 -12.12 -19.95
N VAL A 118 10.13 -12.78 -20.96
CA VAL A 118 8.88 -12.42 -21.66
C VAL A 118 7.99 -13.64 -21.80
N ILE A 119 6.69 -13.41 -21.75
CA ILE A 119 5.67 -14.40 -22.05
C ILE A 119 4.84 -13.95 -23.24
N TYR A 120 4.50 -14.86 -24.10
CA TYR A 120 3.57 -14.67 -25.19
C TYR A 120 2.43 -15.69 -25.05
N VAL A 121 1.21 -15.24 -25.21
CA VAL A 121 0.00 -16.06 -25.20
C VAL A 121 -0.73 -15.87 -26.53
N GLY A 122 -0.88 -16.92 -27.30
CA GLY A 122 -1.51 -16.83 -28.63
C GLY A 122 -3.03 -16.78 -28.60
N GLY A 123 -3.64 -17.28 -27.54
CA GLY A 123 -5.09 -17.27 -27.32
C GLY A 123 -5.42 -17.50 -25.85
N MET A 124 -6.59 -17.08 -25.44
CA MET A 124 -7.07 -17.22 -24.06
C MET A 124 -8.53 -17.66 -24.08
N SER A 125 -8.92 -18.54 -23.18
CA SER A 125 -10.30 -18.97 -23.03
C SER A 125 -11.18 -17.79 -22.55
N ALA A 126 -12.49 -17.87 -22.77
CA ALA A 126 -13.44 -16.81 -22.42
C ALA A 126 -13.47 -16.48 -20.90
N ASP A 127 -13.13 -17.45 -20.07
CA ASP A 127 -13.02 -17.32 -18.60
C ASP A 127 -11.62 -16.97 -18.12
N ASN A 128 -10.67 -16.77 -19.06
CA ASN A 128 -9.25 -16.47 -18.80
C ASN A 128 -8.51 -17.55 -17.97
N SER A 129 -9.05 -18.75 -17.85
CA SER A 129 -8.43 -19.83 -17.07
C SER A 129 -7.38 -20.60 -17.86
N GLU A 130 -7.58 -20.74 -19.17
CA GLU A 130 -6.69 -21.49 -20.05
C GLU A 130 -6.06 -20.58 -21.12
N MET A 131 -4.77 -20.76 -21.30
CA MET A 131 -3.97 -20.10 -22.33
C MET A 131 -3.61 -21.10 -23.43
N GLN A 132 -3.63 -20.66 -24.67
CA GLN A 132 -3.26 -21.47 -25.83
C GLN A 132 -2.01 -20.88 -26.49
N ARG A 133 -1.13 -21.77 -26.98
CA ARG A 133 0.13 -21.39 -27.65
C ARG A 133 0.94 -20.45 -26.79
N VAL A 134 1.36 -20.96 -25.64
CA VAL A 134 2.18 -20.20 -24.67
C VAL A 134 3.65 -20.34 -25.02
N PHE A 135 4.35 -19.23 -25.02
CA PHE A 135 5.79 -19.16 -25.20
C PHE A 135 6.39 -18.35 -24.06
N VAL A 136 7.31 -18.95 -23.33
CA VAL A 136 8.01 -18.30 -22.22
C VAL A 136 9.49 -18.23 -22.53
N TYR A 137 10.06 -17.05 -22.50
CA TYR A 137 11.49 -16.81 -22.55
C TYR A 137 11.96 -16.26 -21.23
N ARG A 138 12.99 -16.84 -20.66
CA ARG A 138 13.64 -16.35 -19.45
C ARG A 138 15.15 -16.30 -19.62
N GLN A 139 15.74 -15.25 -19.08
CA GLN A 139 17.17 -15.09 -19.01
C GLN A 139 17.64 -15.18 -17.56
N LYS A 140 18.56 -16.12 -17.28
CA LYS A 140 19.18 -16.30 -15.97
C LYS A 140 20.69 -16.16 -16.10
N LYS A 141 21.23 -15.02 -15.65
CA LYS A 141 22.68 -14.75 -15.71
C LYS A 141 23.24 -14.93 -17.12
N ALA A 142 24.00 -16.00 -17.37
CA ALA A 142 24.66 -16.32 -18.63
C ALA A 142 23.92 -17.38 -19.47
N ARG A 143 22.70 -17.77 -19.10
CA ARG A 143 21.89 -18.78 -19.81
C ARG A 143 20.52 -18.24 -20.15
N PHE A 144 19.95 -18.73 -21.23
CA PHE A 144 18.56 -18.52 -21.56
C PHE A 144 17.77 -19.82 -21.51
N ASP A 145 16.49 -19.67 -21.30
CA ASP A 145 15.52 -20.75 -21.18
C ASP A 145 14.28 -20.37 -22.03
N VAL A 146 13.96 -21.22 -23.00
CA VAL A 146 12.82 -21.04 -23.91
C VAL A 146 11.87 -22.20 -23.73
N THR A 147 10.64 -21.92 -23.38
CA THR A 147 9.63 -22.93 -23.04
C THR A 147 8.35 -22.69 -23.84
N PRO A 148 8.25 -23.16 -25.10
CA PRO A 148 6.99 -23.20 -25.83
C PRO A 148 6.10 -24.36 -25.37
N SER A 149 4.79 -24.13 -25.29
CA SER A 149 3.80 -25.14 -24.96
C SER A 149 2.48 -24.90 -25.69
N GLN A 150 1.69 -25.96 -25.87
CA GLN A 150 0.40 -25.86 -26.52
C GLN A 150 -0.66 -25.24 -25.63
N THR A 151 -0.65 -25.60 -24.35
CA THR A 151 -1.61 -25.08 -23.37
C THR A 151 -0.88 -24.62 -22.10
N GLY A 152 -1.45 -23.64 -21.44
CA GLY A 152 -1.00 -23.14 -20.16
C GLY A 152 -2.19 -22.85 -19.24
N THR A 153 -2.06 -23.19 -17.98
CA THR A 153 -3.06 -22.90 -16.96
C THR A 153 -2.41 -22.18 -15.79
N LEU A 154 -2.98 -21.06 -15.39
CA LEU A 154 -2.52 -20.34 -14.22
C LEU A 154 -3.27 -20.86 -12.99
N PHE A 155 -2.54 -21.33 -11.99
CA PHE A 155 -3.15 -21.72 -10.71
C PHE A 155 -2.36 -21.20 -9.51
N VAL A 156 -3.05 -21.06 -8.40
CA VAL A 156 -2.49 -20.62 -7.13
C VAL A 156 -2.50 -21.83 -6.19
N GLN A 157 -1.33 -22.27 -5.78
CA GLN A 157 -1.15 -23.43 -4.90
C GLN A 157 -1.10 -22.91 -3.49
N ASN A 158 -1.30 -22.39 -2.74
CA ASN A 158 -1.33 -21.68 -1.47
C ASN A 158 -1.51 -20.17 -1.74
N GLU A 159 -2.09 -19.45 -0.89
CA GLU A 159 -2.36 -18.01 -1.03
C GLU A 159 -1.15 -17.17 -1.51
N ARG A 160 0.02 -17.78 -1.61
CA ARG A 160 1.32 -17.13 -1.85
C ARG A 160 2.03 -17.52 -3.14
N ASP A 161 1.82 -18.72 -3.67
CA ASP A 161 2.62 -19.22 -4.79
C ASP A 161 1.77 -19.36 -6.05
N ARG A 162 2.15 -18.64 -7.09
CA ARG A 162 1.53 -18.69 -8.41
C ARG A 162 2.36 -19.55 -9.33
N TYR A 163 1.72 -20.50 -9.95
CA TYR A 163 2.31 -21.40 -10.90
C TYR A 163 1.63 -21.28 -12.25
N LEU A 164 2.45 -21.28 -13.28
CA LEU A 164 2.02 -21.47 -14.65
C LEU A 164 2.31 -22.93 -15.01
N ARG A 165 1.27 -23.74 -15.12
CA ARG A 165 1.38 -25.11 -15.61
C ARG A 165 1.31 -25.08 -17.11
N LEU A 166 2.36 -25.51 -17.76
CA LEU A 166 2.46 -25.67 -19.21
C LEU A 166 2.31 -27.13 -19.55
N ALA A 167 1.51 -27.45 -20.58
CA ALA A 167 1.32 -28.81 -21.04
C ALA A 167 1.70 -28.97 -22.50
N ASP A 168 2.19 -30.15 -22.86
CA ASP A 168 2.55 -30.55 -24.21
C ASP A 168 3.56 -29.60 -24.85
N GLY A 169 4.75 -29.52 -24.25
CA GLY A 169 5.79 -28.60 -24.71
C GLY A 169 7.20 -29.17 -24.65
N PHE A 170 8.15 -28.31 -24.91
CA PHE A 170 9.55 -28.60 -24.73
C PHE A 170 10.27 -27.38 -24.14
N GLU A 171 11.41 -27.62 -23.52
CA GLU A 171 12.27 -26.58 -22.93
C GLU A 171 13.64 -26.67 -23.58
N VAL A 172 14.13 -25.52 -24.07
CA VAL A 172 15.47 -25.38 -24.61
C VAL A 172 16.26 -24.46 -23.70
N GLU A 173 17.28 -25.00 -23.08
CA GLU A 173 18.22 -24.24 -22.27
C GLU A 173 19.55 -24.14 -23.00
N GLY A 174 20.14 -22.95 -23.03
CA GLY A 174 21.42 -22.73 -23.69
C GLY A 174 22.22 -21.57 -23.08
N PRO A 175 23.53 -21.49 -23.41
CA PRO A 175 24.34 -20.36 -22.99
C PRO A 175 24.00 -19.10 -23.80
N LEU A 176 24.10 -17.93 -23.16
CA LEU A 176 23.84 -16.63 -23.78
C LEU A 176 25.03 -16.16 -24.69
N ALA A 177 26.23 -16.63 -24.37
CA ALA A 177 27.45 -16.40 -25.14
C ALA A 177 27.83 -17.65 -25.95
N ASP A 178 28.80 -17.55 -26.82
CA ASP A 178 29.27 -18.64 -27.68
C ASP A 178 29.54 -19.91 -26.89
N GLY A 179 28.64 -20.86 -27.02
CA GLY A 179 28.72 -22.17 -26.37
C GLY A 179 27.91 -23.19 -27.16
N ARG A 180 28.32 -24.46 -27.07
CA ARG A 180 27.65 -25.57 -27.76
C ARG A 180 26.80 -26.44 -26.81
N ASP A 181 26.62 -25.98 -25.59
CA ASP A 181 25.99 -26.75 -24.55
C ASP A 181 24.49 -26.43 -24.44
N PHE A 182 23.72 -26.99 -25.38
CA PHE A 182 22.27 -26.86 -25.44
C PHE A 182 21.63 -28.11 -24.84
N ARG A 183 20.60 -27.88 -24.01
CA ARG A 183 19.77 -28.93 -23.43
C ARG A 183 18.36 -28.80 -23.98
N LEU A 184 17.87 -29.84 -24.60
CA LEU A 184 16.48 -29.98 -25.03
C LEU A 184 15.76 -30.99 -24.12
N MET A 185 14.67 -30.59 -23.52
CA MET A 185 13.84 -31.43 -22.67
C MET A 185 12.39 -31.35 -23.15
N ARG A 186 11.78 -32.50 -23.46
CA ARG A 186 10.36 -32.59 -23.76
C ARG A 186 9.60 -32.93 -22.48
N TYR A 187 8.47 -32.27 -22.25
CA TYR A 187 7.66 -32.51 -21.08
C TYR A 187 6.16 -32.65 -21.47
N ALA A 188 5.43 -33.49 -20.72
CA ALA A 188 3.99 -33.57 -20.77
C ALA A 188 3.37 -32.45 -19.90
N ALA A 189 3.98 -32.12 -18.77
CA ALA A 189 3.61 -31.01 -17.92
C ALA A 189 4.88 -30.40 -17.30
N ASN A 190 4.94 -29.06 -17.27
CA ASN A 190 6.00 -28.29 -16.62
C ASN A 190 5.36 -27.18 -15.79
N GLU A 191 5.79 -27.01 -14.56
CA GLU A 191 5.28 -26.00 -13.66
C GLU A 191 6.35 -24.92 -13.44
N ILE A 192 6.04 -23.72 -13.91
CA ILE A 192 6.90 -22.56 -13.77
C ILE A 192 6.36 -21.70 -12.64
N ARG A 193 7.14 -21.53 -11.59
CA ARG A 193 6.83 -20.56 -10.55
C ARG A 193 7.00 -19.15 -11.10
N LEU A 194 5.94 -18.36 -11.10
CA LEU A 194 6.00 -16.96 -11.49
C LEU A 194 6.61 -16.15 -10.33
N PRO A 195 7.58 -15.27 -10.62
CA PRO A 195 8.14 -14.39 -9.59
C PRO A 195 7.05 -13.53 -8.97
N GLU A 196 7.13 -13.34 -7.67
CA GLU A 196 6.13 -12.69 -6.85
C GLU A 196 6.08 -11.15 -6.99
N GLU A 197 6.78 -10.57 -7.95
CA GLU A 197 7.12 -9.16 -8.02
C GLU A 197 6.22 -8.36 -8.95
N ILE A 198 4.96 -8.05 -8.53
CA ILE A 198 4.16 -7.00 -9.21
C ILE A 198 3.65 -5.92 -8.25
N ALA A 199 3.75 -6.08 -6.99
CA ALA A 199 3.63 -4.98 -6.03
C ALA A 199 4.61 -5.22 -4.91
N PRO A 200 5.26 -4.19 -4.36
CA PRO A 200 5.99 -4.35 -3.13
C PRO A 200 4.97 -4.87 -2.10
N ARG A 201 4.99 -6.18 -1.88
CA ARG A 201 4.13 -6.79 -0.86
C ARG A 201 4.41 -6.07 0.45
N ARG A 202 3.48 -5.26 0.87
CA ARG A 202 3.32 -5.04 2.29
C ARG A 202 3.00 -6.42 2.84
N LYS A 203 4.03 -7.10 3.40
CA LYS A 203 3.88 -8.42 4.03
C LYS A 203 2.65 -8.33 4.93
N ALA A 204 1.81 -9.35 4.94
CA ALA A 204 0.64 -9.41 5.84
C ALA A 204 1.04 -9.17 7.31
N ASP A 205 2.31 -9.47 7.63
CA ASP A 205 2.98 -9.19 8.91
C ASP A 205 3.60 -7.78 8.97
N ALA A 206 3.38 -6.91 7.97
CA ALA A 206 3.90 -5.55 8.05
C ALA A 206 3.31 -4.87 9.28
N VAL A 207 4.18 -4.38 10.12
CA VAL A 207 3.85 -3.71 11.39
C VAL A 207 2.84 -2.58 11.18
N GLU A 208 2.86 -1.95 10.00
CA GLU A 208 1.92 -0.91 9.59
C GLU A 208 0.47 -1.37 9.52
N LEU A 209 0.22 -2.64 9.15
CA LEU A 209 -1.12 -3.22 9.00
C LEU A 209 -1.68 -3.78 10.30
N GLN A 210 -0.85 -3.93 11.34
CA GLN A 210 -1.27 -4.46 12.64
C GLN A 210 -2.19 -3.47 13.37
N SER A 211 -3.13 -4.00 14.16
CA SER A 211 -3.94 -3.17 15.03
C SER A 211 -3.09 -2.53 16.12
N THR A 212 -3.51 -1.37 16.61
CA THR A 212 -2.78 -0.67 17.68
C THR A 212 -2.67 -1.52 18.95
N LEU A 213 -3.68 -2.34 19.26
CA LEU A 213 -3.64 -3.26 20.39
C LEU A 213 -2.62 -4.40 20.19
N ALA A 214 -2.48 -4.91 18.97
CA ALA A 214 -1.46 -5.92 18.66
C ALA A 214 -0.05 -5.37 18.78
N LEU A 215 0.18 -4.10 18.41
CA LEU A 215 1.47 -3.44 18.54
C LEU A 215 1.91 -3.26 20.00
N LEU A 216 0.99 -3.11 20.93
CA LEU A 216 1.32 -3.01 22.37
C LEU A 216 1.93 -4.30 22.91
N GLY A 217 1.60 -5.45 22.34
CA GLY A 217 2.15 -6.76 22.72
C GLY A 217 3.42 -7.16 21.96
N ASP A 218 3.78 -6.44 20.92
CA ASP A 218 4.90 -6.77 20.04
C ASP A 218 6.18 -6.09 20.52
N ARG A 219 7.22 -6.88 20.83
CA ARG A 219 8.52 -6.39 21.34
C ARG A 219 9.50 -5.98 20.24
N ARG A 220 9.14 -6.07 18.99
CA ARG A 220 10.02 -5.65 17.88
C ARG A 220 10.23 -4.14 17.88
N PRO A 221 11.45 -3.63 17.60
CA PRO A 221 11.72 -2.20 17.57
C PRO A 221 10.85 -1.46 16.54
N GLU A 222 10.52 -2.12 15.42
CA GLU A 222 9.65 -1.58 14.38
C GLU A 222 8.21 -1.38 14.89
N ALA A 223 7.71 -2.30 15.72
CA ALA A 223 6.38 -2.21 16.31
C ALA A 223 6.28 -1.04 17.29
N SER A 224 7.32 -0.84 18.11
CA SER A 224 7.40 0.30 19.02
C SER A 224 7.47 1.64 18.26
N ALA A 225 8.25 1.73 17.19
CA ALA A 225 8.33 2.91 16.34
C ALA A 225 6.97 3.24 15.71
N GLN A 226 6.26 2.22 15.20
CA GLN A 226 4.93 2.38 14.63
C GLN A 226 3.89 2.81 15.68
N LEU A 227 3.97 2.28 16.90
CA LEU A 227 3.10 2.70 18.01
C LEU A 227 3.34 4.17 18.35
N HIS A 228 4.59 4.59 18.47
CA HIS A 228 4.93 5.99 18.72
C HIS A 228 4.45 6.93 17.61
N SER A 229 4.57 6.53 16.36
CA SER A 229 4.06 7.32 15.23
C SER A 229 2.53 7.53 15.27
N ARG A 230 1.77 6.58 15.86
CA ARG A 230 0.31 6.69 16.02
C ARG A 230 -0.10 7.52 17.22
N ILE A 231 0.72 7.54 18.29
CA ILE A 231 0.45 8.30 19.51
C ILE A 231 0.91 9.75 19.36
N ALA A 232 1.90 10.01 18.53
CA ALA A 232 2.47 11.34 18.33
C ALA A 232 1.45 12.41 17.85
N PRO A 233 0.54 12.18 16.89
CA PRO A 233 -0.38 13.20 16.41
C PRO A 233 -1.33 13.76 17.47
N PRO A 234 -2.02 12.95 18.31
CA PRO A 234 -2.86 13.51 19.36
C PRO A 234 -2.04 14.25 20.44
N LEU A 235 -0.85 13.79 20.78
CA LEU A 235 0.04 14.51 21.71
C LEU A 235 0.54 15.82 21.10
N LEU A 236 0.87 15.83 19.82
CA LEU A 236 1.27 17.04 19.11
C LEU A 236 0.13 18.05 19.05
N THR A 237 -1.11 17.59 18.83
CA THR A 237 -2.30 18.45 18.86
C THR A 237 -2.44 19.12 20.24
N LEU A 238 -2.31 18.34 21.30
CA LEU A 238 -2.36 18.88 22.66
C LEU A 238 -1.25 19.90 22.93
N ALA A 239 -0.02 19.59 22.52
CA ALA A 239 1.10 20.51 22.66
C ALA A 239 0.88 21.82 21.89
N PHE A 240 0.35 21.76 20.66
CA PHE A 240 0.05 22.94 19.86
C PHE A 240 -1.05 23.80 20.45
N VAL A 241 -2.09 23.19 21.05
CA VAL A 241 -3.14 23.91 21.76
C VAL A 241 -2.56 24.64 22.97
N LEU A 242 -1.66 24.01 23.73
CA LEU A 242 -1.02 24.64 24.89
C LEU A 242 -0.07 25.77 24.48
N LEU A 243 0.67 25.60 23.38
CA LEU A 243 1.60 26.61 22.86
C LEU A 243 0.87 27.81 22.23
N ALA A 244 -0.35 27.64 21.73
CA ALA A 244 -1.13 28.72 21.13
C ALA A 244 -1.71 29.69 22.16
N VAL A 245 -1.66 29.37 23.45
CA VAL A 245 -2.09 30.24 24.55
C VAL A 245 -0.89 31.02 25.05
N PRO A 246 -0.92 32.35 25.03
CA PRO A 246 0.16 33.22 25.46
C PRO A 246 0.31 33.25 26.98
#